data_dc100cca3669313b7531fc1b5564fc88
#
_entry.id   dc100cca3669313b7531fc1b5564fc88
#
_cell.length_a   1.000
_cell.length_b   1.000
_cell.length_c   1.000
_cell.angle_alpha   90.00
_cell.angle_beta   90.00
_cell.angle_gamma   90.00
#
_symmetry.space_group_name_H-M   'P 1'
#
loop_
_entity.id
_entity.type
_entity.pdbx_description
1 polymer ?
#
loop_
_entity_poly.entity_id
_entity_poly.type
_entity_poly.pdbx_seq_one_letter_code
_entity_poly.pdbx_strand_id
1 'polypeptide(L)'
;MLKLISKIFSILLIVCFYSCDENSNTKINFAKNPVIAHRGAWKSQNLPKNSIASLKQAIALGCTGSEFDVRMTADNVLIVAHDAEYHGLEVEKSTYAELSKFKLSNGEILPTLKAYILAGITNNDSTGLVCEIKPSKIKGRNADIAENVVSLVKELKADPYILTYISFSYDTLKKIKTLDAQAKTQYLDGSKAPETLSLDGISGLDYLVYKLKKHPEWISSAKKMGLTLNAWTANKAENIEWLLVNNFDYITTDEPELVFKSIDKSPINKGYQLVWSDEFNYEGKPDSAKWTYDYGFKANNEKQYFTDSLKNARVENGYLIIEAHKEKVANKDFKNPEIKGWQKYKSEIDSAQYTSVRLKTEGLAAWEYGRIEARAKLPKGRGMWPAIWMLSEKREGIDWPESGEIDIMEHVGYDNDTIHGTIHTKAYNHTKGTQKGKTIFIDKPNDTFHMFAVEWTPEKIDFILDGVVYNHIENEHKTTAEWPFDNQFYLIMNVSVGGMWGGRQGIDDSIFPQKMVVDYVRVFQQKN
;
A
#
# COMPACT_ATOMS: atom_id res chain seq x y z
N MET A 1 -21.36 -17.76 94.01
CA MET A 1 -21.42 -16.27 94.06
C MET A 1 -21.13 -15.71 92.68
N LEU A 2 -22.19 -15.47 91.97
CA LEU A 2 -22.14 -15.01 90.56
C LEU A 2 -22.07 -13.49 90.52
N LYS A 3 -21.20 -12.93 89.69
CA LYS A 3 -21.27 -11.54 89.25
C LYS A 3 -21.61 -11.52 87.80
N LEU A 4 -22.76 -10.95 87.49
CA LEU A 4 -23.29 -10.62 86.20
C LEU A 4 -22.54 -9.39 85.66
N ILE A 5 -21.93 -9.48 84.46
CA ILE A 5 -21.35 -8.35 83.78
C ILE A 5 -22.11 -8.17 82.49
N SER A 6 -22.85 -7.05 82.42
CA SER A 6 -23.55 -6.52 81.21
C SER A 6 -22.56 -6.07 80.20
N LYS A 7 -22.65 -6.55 78.94
CA LYS A 7 -21.94 -6.00 77.78
C LYS A 7 -22.89 -5.13 77.02
N ILE A 8 -22.61 -3.86 77.01
CA ILE A 8 -23.19 -2.82 76.12
C ILE A 8 -22.49 -2.96 74.77
N PHE A 9 -23.22 -3.28 73.71
CA PHE A 9 -22.76 -3.27 72.33
C PHE A 9 -23.01 -1.89 71.78
N SER A 10 -21.94 -1.09 71.60
CA SER A 10 -22.00 0.16 70.83
C SER A 10 -21.82 -0.16 69.34
N ILE A 11 -22.89 -0.02 68.54
CA ILE A 11 -22.84 -0.11 67.09
C ILE A 11 -22.27 1.22 66.58
N LEU A 12 -21.02 1.18 66.09
CA LEU A 12 -20.40 2.29 65.39
C LEU A 12 -20.82 2.22 63.91
N LEU A 13 -21.71 3.13 63.52
CA LEU A 13 -22.13 3.29 62.14
C LEU A 13 -21.01 3.97 61.35
N ILE A 14 -20.18 3.21 60.62
CA ILE A 14 -19.19 3.77 59.69
C ILE A 14 -19.95 4.15 58.42
N VAL A 15 -20.26 5.44 58.27
CA VAL A 15 -20.72 6.02 56.99
C VAL A 15 -19.48 6.17 56.10
N CYS A 16 -19.26 5.22 55.21
CA CYS A 16 -18.30 5.39 54.12
C CYS A 16 -18.85 6.45 53.18
N PHE A 17 -18.33 7.68 53.27
CA PHE A 17 -18.44 8.61 52.18
C PHE A 17 -17.59 8.09 51.04
N TYR A 18 -18.22 7.49 50.02
CA TYR A 18 -17.61 7.35 48.71
C TYR A 18 -17.50 8.77 48.15
N SER A 19 -16.34 9.37 48.31
CA SER A 19 -15.93 10.52 47.48
C SER A 19 -15.78 9.96 46.08
N CYS A 20 -16.75 10.25 45.19
CA CYS A 20 -16.53 10.16 43.78
C CYS A 20 -15.47 11.24 43.43
N ASP A 21 -14.24 10.81 43.23
CA ASP A 21 -13.26 11.63 42.53
C ASP A 21 -13.75 11.89 41.10
N GLU A 22 -14.39 13.03 40.89
CA GLU A 22 -14.86 13.52 39.57
C GLU A 22 -13.72 13.98 38.65
N ASN A 23 -12.49 13.55 38.86
CA ASN A 23 -11.34 13.89 38.02
C ASN A 23 -10.62 12.65 37.46
N SER A 24 -11.35 11.66 36.96
CA SER A 24 -10.73 10.73 36.02
C SER A 24 -10.78 11.39 34.63
N ASN A 25 -9.73 12.10 34.24
CA ASN A 25 -9.38 12.31 32.83
C ASN A 25 -9.21 10.91 32.22
N THR A 26 -10.29 10.28 31.76
CA THR A 26 -10.26 9.01 31.05
C THR A 26 -9.57 9.25 29.72
N LYS A 27 -8.25 9.06 29.72
CA LYS A 27 -7.45 9.10 28.50
C LYS A 27 -7.79 7.87 27.71
N ILE A 28 -8.54 8.02 26.62
CA ILE A 28 -8.76 6.93 25.65
C ILE A 28 -7.40 6.50 25.05
N ASN A 29 -7.17 5.19 24.94
CA ASN A 29 -6.02 4.63 24.24
C ASN A 29 -6.47 4.16 22.87
N PHE A 30 -6.32 5.01 21.86
CA PHE A 30 -6.69 4.63 20.50
C PHE A 30 -6.00 3.33 20.06
N ALA A 31 -6.73 2.51 19.33
CA ALA A 31 -6.20 1.28 18.75
C ALA A 31 -4.96 1.58 17.88
N LYS A 32 -4.01 0.63 17.87
CA LYS A 32 -2.73 0.82 17.16
C LYS A 32 -2.78 0.18 15.76
N ASN A 33 -3.77 0.55 14.98
CA ASN A 33 -3.87 0.18 13.56
C ASN A 33 -4.20 1.43 12.73
N PRO A 34 -3.98 1.44 11.41
CA PRO A 34 -4.25 2.61 10.58
C PRO A 34 -5.71 2.75 10.15
N VAL A 35 -6.65 1.93 10.63
CA VAL A 35 -7.99 1.79 10.06
C VAL A 35 -8.92 2.89 10.54
N ILE A 36 -9.42 3.72 9.60
CA ILE A 36 -10.53 4.66 9.81
C ILE A 36 -11.73 4.16 8.99
N ALA A 37 -12.82 3.82 9.67
CA ALA A 37 -14.05 3.40 9.01
C ALA A 37 -14.80 4.62 8.47
N HIS A 38 -14.87 4.79 7.14
CA HIS A 38 -15.52 5.91 6.45
C HIS A 38 -17.03 5.83 6.61
N ARG A 39 -17.62 6.82 7.29
CA ARG A 39 -19.04 6.86 7.67
C ARG A 39 -19.47 5.67 8.52
N GLY A 40 -18.55 5.17 9.36
CA GLY A 40 -18.69 3.93 10.12
C GLY A 40 -18.38 2.67 9.31
N ALA A 41 -18.36 1.51 9.96
CA ALA A 41 -18.19 0.22 9.30
C ALA A 41 -19.53 -0.33 8.80
N TRP A 42 -20.03 0.22 7.73
CA TRP A 42 -21.39 0.01 7.24
C TRP A 42 -21.51 -1.17 6.26
N LYS A 43 -20.47 -1.43 5.45
CA LYS A 43 -20.61 -2.19 4.20
C LYS A 43 -20.86 -3.68 4.42
N SER A 44 -20.05 -4.34 5.23
CA SER A 44 -20.11 -5.80 5.45
C SER A 44 -21.43 -6.23 6.11
N GLN A 45 -22.02 -5.36 6.93
CA GLN A 45 -23.29 -5.61 7.63
C GLN A 45 -24.49 -4.96 6.94
N ASN A 46 -24.30 -4.32 5.77
CA ASN A 46 -25.33 -3.56 5.05
C ASN A 46 -26.07 -2.53 5.94
N LEU A 47 -25.30 -1.84 6.80
CA LEU A 47 -25.82 -0.79 7.68
C LEU A 47 -25.94 0.54 6.93
N PRO A 48 -26.76 1.49 7.37
CA PRO A 48 -26.74 2.83 6.80
C PRO A 48 -25.43 3.53 7.12
N LYS A 49 -24.86 4.25 6.15
CA LYS A 49 -23.74 5.17 6.37
C LYS A 49 -24.13 6.25 7.38
N ASN A 50 -23.17 6.72 8.17
CA ASN A 50 -23.44 7.79 9.16
C ASN A 50 -24.51 7.43 10.21
N SER A 51 -24.79 6.13 10.41
CA SER A 51 -25.72 5.66 11.45
C SER A 51 -24.99 5.35 12.76
N ILE A 52 -25.72 5.33 13.85
CA ILE A 52 -25.19 4.87 15.13
C ILE A 52 -24.81 3.39 15.04
N ALA A 53 -25.55 2.59 14.26
CA ALA A 53 -25.21 1.19 14.03
C ALA A 53 -23.86 1.02 13.34
N SER A 54 -23.57 1.80 12.27
CA SER A 54 -22.27 1.73 11.57
C SER A 54 -21.09 2.20 12.44
N LEU A 55 -21.30 3.21 13.31
CA LEU A 55 -20.33 3.62 14.32
C LEU A 55 -20.03 2.49 15.31
N LYS A 56 -21.08 1.87 15.87
CA LYS A 56 -20.91 0.75 16.81
C LYS A 56 -20.20 -0.45 16.17
N GLN A 57 -20.44 -0.69 14.89
CA GLN A 57 -19.72 -1.74 14.16
C GLN A 57 -18.24 -1.39 13.99
N ALA A 58 -17.87 -0.13 13.74
CA ALA A 58 -16.47 0.31 13.69
C ALA A 58 -15.76 0.12 15.05
N ILE A 59 -16.46 0.43 16.16
CA ILE A 59 -15.98 0.17 17.52
C ILE A 59 -15.79 -1.32 17.75
N ALA A 60 -16.77 -2.15 17.38
CA ALA A 60 -16.72 -3.60 17.54
C ALA A 60 -15.58 -4.26 16.73
N LEU A 61 -15.23 -3.72 15.56
CA LEU A 61 -14.10 -4.17 14.75
C LEU A 61 -12.74 -3.71 15.31
N GLY A 62 -12.71 -2.78 16.26
CA GLY A 62 -11.47 -2.23 16.81
C GLY A 62 -10.75 -1.29 15.85
N CYS A 63 -11.47 -0.59 14.99
CA CYS A 63 -10.90 0.46 14.15
C CYS A 63 -10.27 1.56 15.02
N THR A 64 -9.15 2.13 14.61
CA THR A 64 -8.56 3.29 15.31
C THR A 64 -9.50 4.50 15.28
N GLY A 65 -10.28 4.64 14.21
CA GLY A 65 -11.29 5.69 14.14
C GLY A 65 -12.53 5.31 13.33
N SER A 66 -13.62 6.02 13.63
CA SER A 66 -14.84 6.05 12.83
C SER A 66 -15.06 7.47 12.33
N GLU A 67 -15.06 7.65 11.03
CA GLU A 67 -15.32 8.94 10.40
C GLU A 67 -16.83 9.12 10.22
N PHE A 68 -17.29 10.36 10.30
CA PHE A 68 -18.68 10.78 10.10
C PHE A 68 -18.78 12.24 9.68
N ASP A 69 -19.86 12.57 8.94
CA ASP A 69 -20.10 13.88 8.32
C ASP A 69 -21.07 14.74 9.12
N VAL A 70 -20.71 15.99 9.44
CA VAL A 70 -21.53 16.92 10.20
C VAL A 70 -22.06 18.04 9.30
N ARG A 71 -23.37 18.28 9.38
CA ARG A 71 -24.08 19.43 8.80
C ARG A 71 -24.95 20.10 9.85
N MET A 72 -25.40 21.32 9.56
CA MET A 72 -26.27 22.09 10.44
C MET A 72 -27.56 22.45 9.72
N THR A 73 -28.70 22.18 10.33
CA THR A 73 -30.06 22.47 9.83
C THR A 73 -30.40 23.95 9.89
N ALA A 74 -31.54 24.37 9.34
CA ALA A 74 -32.03 25.76 9.38
C ALA A 74 -32.25 26.28 10.81
N ASP A 75 -32.66 25.41 11.72
CA ASP A 75 -32.87 25.67 13.15
C ASP A 75 -31.63 25.41 14.01
N ASN A 76 -30.43 25.38 13.37
CA ASN A 76 -29.11 25.23 13.99
C ASN A 76 -28.89 23.91 14.75
N VAL A 77 -29.62 22.85 14.44
CA VAL A 77 -29.34 21.53 14.97
C VAL A 77 -28.20 20.89 14.16
N LEU A 78 -27.15 20.43 14.83
CA LEU A 78 -26.08 19.64 14.21
C LEU A 78 -26.56 18.21 14.00
N ILE A 79 -26.46 17.72 12.77
CA ILE A 79 -26.87 16.37 12.36
C ILE A 79 -25.71 15.63 11.71
N VAL A 80 -25.79 14.29 11.68
CA VAL A 80 -24.81 13.44 11.00
C VAL A 80 -25.36 13.00 9.63
N ALA A 81 -24.92 13.72 8.58
CA ALA A 81 -25.35 13.52 7.21
C ALA A 81 -24.29 13.99 6.20
N HIS A 82 -24.00 13.17 5.18
CA HIS A 82 -23.04 13.52 4.14
C HIS A 82 -23.58 14.53 3.13
N ASP A 83 -24.75 14.25 2.56
CA ASP A 83 -25.28 15.02 1.44
C ASP A 83 -25.92 16.34 1.91
N ALA A 84 -25.89 17.35 1.05
CA ALA A 84 -26.56 18.62 1.31
C ALA A 84 -28.09 18.49 1.28
N GLU A 85 -28.59 17.40 0.72
CA GLU A 85 -30.02 17.05 0.65
C GLU A 85 -30.26 15.72 1.37
N TYR A 86 -31.40 15.64 2.04
CA TYR A 86 -31.89 14.43 2.69
C TYR A 86 -33.37 14.21 2.32
N HIS A 87 -33.64 13.11 1.61
CA HIS A 87 -34.99 12.81 1.07
C HIS A 87 -35.64 13.97 0.27
N GLY A 88 -34.81 14.68 -0.53
CA GLY A 88 -35.28 15.80 -1.35
C GLY A 88 -35.44 17.15 -0.60
N LEU A 89 -35.07 17.18 0.67
CA LEU A 89 -35.02 18.40 1.49
C LEU A 89 -33.58 18.90 1.63
N GLU A 90 -33.34 20.19 1.32
CA GLU A 90 -32.06 20.81 1.57
C GLU A 90 -31.82 20.95 3.09
N VAL A 91 -30.77 20.32 3.62
CA VAL A 91 -30.48 20.28 5.06
C VAL A 91 -30.39 21.68 5.66
N GLU A 92 -29.69 22.60 5.02
CA GLU A 92 -29.49 23.97 5.55
C GLU A 92 -30.73 24.87 5.48
N LYS A 93 -31.81 24.44 4.77
CA LYS A 93 -33.07 25.15 4.66
C LYS A 93 -34.24 24.46 5.39
N SER A 94 -33.99 23.29 5.96
CA SER A 94 -35.01 22.49 6.66
C SER A 94 -34.71 22.41 8.15
N THR A 95 -35.74 22.32 8.96
CA THR A 95 -35.61 22.08 10.40
C THR A 95 -35.29 20.61 10.68
N TYR A 96 -34.68 20.31 11.82
CA TYR A 96 -34.47 18.93 12.24
C TYR A 96 -35.77 18.14 12.37
N ALA A 97 -36.83 18.80 12.83
CA ALA A 97 -38.16 18.16 12.93
C ALA A 97 -38.73 17.71 11.57
N GLU A 98 -38.41 18.41 10.49
CA GLU A 98 -38.82 18.01 9.12
C GLU A 98 -37.96 16.83 8.63
N LEU A 99 -36.64 16.89 8.80
CA LEU A 99 -35.72 15.87 8.35
C LEU A 99 -35.90 14.54 9.12
N SER A 100 -36.13 14.60 10.43
CA SER A 100 -36.28 13.44 11.30
C SER A 100 -37.57 12.61 11.07
N LYS A 101 -38.50 13.08 10.22
CA LYS A 101 -39.63 12.29 9.75
C LYS A 101 -39.20 11.10 8.89
N PHE A 102 -38.06 11.20 8.23
CA PHE A 102 -37.52 10.14 7.40
C PHE A 102 -36.52 9.31 8.23
N LYS A 103 -36.64 7.99 8.12
CA LYS A 103 -35.80 7.03 8.80
C LYS A 103 -34.70 6.51 7.88
N LEU A 104 -33.57 6.14 8.46
CA LEU A 104 -32.55 5.37 7.78
C LEU A 104 -33.06 3.96 7.45
N SER A 105 -32.40 3.25 6.53
CA SER A 105 -32.84 1.94 6.04
C SER A 105 -32.98 0.85 7.13
N ASN A 106 -32.28 1.02 8.26
CA ASN A 106 -32.38 0.14 9.42
C ASN A 106 -33.43 0.59 10.46
N GLY A 107 -34.21 1.66 10.16
CA GLY A 107 -35.24 2.21 11.05
C GLY A 107 -34.73 3.25 12.05
N GLU A 108 -33.43 3.54 12.14
CA GLU A 108 -32.91 4.64 12.95
C GLU A 108 -33.45 5.99 12.46
N ILE A 109 -33.60 6.95 13.39
CA ILE A 109 -33.84 8.35 13.08
C ILE A 109 -32.50 8.97 12.67
N LEU A 110 -32.52 9.95 11.75
CA LEU A 110 -31.34 10.71 11.37
C LEU A 110 -30.62 11.23 12.63
N PRO A 111 -29.37 10.82 12.91
CA PRO A 111 -28.73 11.15 14.16
C PRO A 111 -28.43 12.65 14.29
N THR A 112 -28.72 13.25 15.45
CA THR A 112 -28.06 14.49 15.82
C THR A 112 -26.61 14.21 16.19
N LEU A 113 -25.73 15.21 16.04
CA LEU A 113 -24.33 15.10 16.45
C LEU A 113 -24.22 14.73 17.95
N LYS A 114 -25.09 15.29 18.79
CA LYS A 114 -25.16 14.96 20.23
C LYS A 114 -25.42 13.47 20.47
N ALA A 115 -26.41 12.91 19.81
CA ALA A 115 -26.74 11.48 19.93
C ALA A 115 -25.62 10.58 19.40
N TYR A 116 -24.98 10.98 18.30
CA TYR A 116 -23.88 10.24 17.69
C TYR A 116 -22.63 10.22 18.59
N ILE A 117 -22.22 11.37 19.12
CA ILE A 117 -21.08 11.47 20.04
C ILE A 117 -21.35 10.66 21.31
N LEU A 118 -22.53 10.79 21.92
CA LEU A 118 -22.90 10.00 23.11
C LEU A 118 -22.82 8.48 22.85
N ALA A 119 -23.28 8.03 21.66
CA ALA A 119 -23.14 6.64 21.28
C ALA A 119 -21.67 6.23 21.05
N GLY A 120 -20.85 7.16 20.54
CA GLY A 120 -19.43 6.96 20.26
C GLY A 120 -18.53 6.89 21.49
N ILE A 121 -18.92 7.56 22.59
CA ILE A 121 -18.13 7.51 23.85
C ILE A 121 -18.62 6.43 24.82
N THR A 122 -19.79 5.84 24.56
CA THR A 122 -20.37 4.82 25.42
C THR A 122 -19.78 3.45 25.11
N ASN A 123 -19.18 2.79 26.13
CA ASN A 123 -18.54 1.47 25.99
C ASN A 123 -17.48 1.44 24.88
N ASN A 124 -16.70 2.51 24.77
CA ASN A 124 -15.62 2.66 23.80
C ASN A 124 -14.37 3.15 24.52
N ASP A 125 -13.29 2.41 24.40
CA ASP A 125 -11.99 2.69 25.02
C ASP A 125 -10.85 2.87 24.01
N SER A 126 -11.11 2.64 22.71
CA SER A 126 -10.05 2.53 21.70
C SER A 126 -10.36 3.12 20.32
N THR A 127 -11.62 3.37 19.98
CA THR A 127 -11.99 3.92 18.66
C THR A 127 -12.24 5.43 18.74
N GLY A 128 -11.43 6.20 18.03
CA GLY A 128 -11.56 7.66 17.95
C GLY A 128 -12.68 8.08 17.00
N LEU A 129 -13.19 9.30 17.22
CA LEU A 129 -14.18 9.96 16.37
C LEU A 129 -13.46 10.89 15.41
N VAL A 130 -13.61 10.66 14.10
CA VAL A 130 -13.09 11.54 13.04
C VAL A 130 -14.25 12.35 12.50
N CYS A 131 -14.26 13.66 12.84
CA CYS A 131 -15.39 14.53 12.59
C CYS A 131 -15.17 15.35 11.32
N GLU A 132 -15.84 15.00 10.21
CA GLU A 132 -15.86 15.86 9.03
C GLU A 132 -16.91 16.99 9.19
N ILE A 133 -16.45 18.23 9.16
CA ILE A 133 -17.33 19.38 9.06
C ILE A 133 -17.50 19.72 7.58
N LYS A 134 -18.71 19.43 7.06
CA LYS A 134 -19.06 19.70 5.65
C LYS A 134 -19.14 21.21 5.42
N PRO A 135 -18.53 21.73 4.33
CA PRO A 135 -18.63 23.14 4.02
C PRO A 135 -20.07 23.56 3.68
N SER A 136 -20.46 24.74 4.17
CA SER A 136 -21.71 25.44 3.82
C SER A 136 -21.44 26.43 2.69
N LYS A 137 -22.44 26.61 1.81
CA LYS A 137 -22.45 27.68 0.81
C LYS A 137 -22.96 29.01 1.36
N ILE A 138 -23.53 29.04 2.56
CA ILE A 138 -24.05 30.23 3.21
C ILE A 138 -22.87 30.98 3.86
N LYS A 139 -22.72 32.25 3.51
CA LYS A 139 -21.63 33.10 4.02
C LYS A 139 -21.63 33.17 5.56
N GLY A 140 -20.48 32.93 6.16
CA GLY A 140 -20.30 32.94 7.62
C GLY A 140 -20.64 31.62 8.31
N ARG A 141 -21.53 30.79 7.74
CA ARG A 141 -22.05 29.60 8.39
C ARG A 141 -20.99 28.51 8.69
N ASN A 142 -19.90 28.47 7.94
CA ASN A 142 -18.78 27.57 8.24
C ASN A 142 -18.17 27.85 9.63
N ALA A 143 -18.06 29.11 10.00
CA ALA A 143 -17.54 29.50 11.32
C ALA A 143 -18.53 29.13 12.43
N ASP A 144 -19.84 29.31 12.19
CA ASP A 144 -20.90 28.97 13.14
C ASP A 144 -20.96 27.45 13.37
N ILE A 145 -20.87 26.66 12.30
CA ILE A 145 -20.84 25.19 12.39
C ILE A 145 -19.63 24.74 13.21
N ALA A 146 -18.44 25.27 12.91
CA ALA A 146 -17.22 24.93 13.65
C ALA A 146 -17.34 25.25 15.15
N GLU A 147 -17.89 26.44 15.48
CA GLU A 147 -18.10 26.88 16.86
C GLU A 147 -19.09 25.98 17.60
N ASN A 148 -20.23 25.67 16.98
CA ASN A 148 -21.25 24.80 17.56
C ASN A 148 -20.74 23.36 17.76
N VAL A 149 -19.95 22.82 16.80
CA VAL A 149 -19.34 21.49 16.92
C VAL A 149 -18.37 21.44 18.08
N VAL A 150 -17.40 22.37 18.13
CA VAL A 150 -16.39 22.40 19.21
C VAL A 150 -17.04 22.62 20.57
N SER A 151 -18.04 23.52 20.65
CA SER A 151 -18.77 23.78 21.89
C SER A 151 -19.52 22.54 22.39
N LEU A 152 -20.20 21.80 21.48
CA LEU A 152 -20.91 20.58 21.83
C LEU A 152 -19.95 19.45 22.28
N VAL A 153 -18.81 19.29 21.62
CA VAL A 153 -17.79 18.32 22.03
C VAL A 153 -17.31 18.61 23.45
N LYS A 154 -17.06 19.89 23.79
CA LYS A 154 -16.66 20.32 25.15
C LYS A 154 -17.79 20.13 26.17
N GLU A 155 -19.03 20.49 25.82
CA GLU A 155 -20.22 20.26 26.68
C GLU A 155 -20.33 18.78 27.08
N LEU A 156 -20.10 17.89 26.12
CA LEU A 156 -20.20 16.44 26.32
C LEU A 156 -18.93 15.83 26.95
N LYS A 157 -17.89 16.62 27.19
CA LYS A 157 -16.55 16.16 27.65
C LYS A 157 -15.99 15.07 26.72
N ALA A 158 -16.25 15.19 25.41
CA ALA A 158 -15.90 14.22 24.40
C ALA A 158 -14.55 14.52 23.71
N ASP A 159 -13.86 15.60 24.08
CA ASP A 159 -12.55 15.98 23.51
C ASP A 159 -11.55 14.81 23.48
N PRO A 160 -11.44 13.94 24.51
CA PRO A 160 -10.50 12.83 24.48
C PRO A 160 -10.81 11.78 23.42
N TYR A 161 -12.04 11.72 22.92
CA TYR A 161 -12.50 10.79 21.90
C TYR A 161 -12.36 11.34 20.49
N ILE A 162 -12.19 12.65 20.30
CA ILE A 162 -12.00 13.26 18.98
C ILE A 162 -10.58 12.99 18.52
N LEU A 163 -10.43 12.06 17.57
CA LEU A 163 -9.15 11.73 16.96
C LEU A 163 -8.64 12.90 16.12
N THR A 164 -9.51 13.47 15.28
CA THR A 164 -9.22 14.63 14.45
C THR A 164 -10.51 15.25 13.89
N TYR A 165 -10.45 16.55 13.59
CA TYR A 165 -11.43 17.23 12.75
C TYR A 165 -10.91 17.28 11.32
N ILE A 166 -11.76 17.00 10.35
CA ILE A 166 -11.42 17.07 8.93
C ILE A 166 -12.40 17.96 8.18
N SER A 167 -11.96 18.64 7.13
CA SER A 167 -12.83 19.46 6.29
C SER A 167 -12.19 19.78 4.94
N PHE A 168 -13.03 19.94 3.90
CA PHE A 168 -12.67 20.59 2.64
C PHE A 168 -12.55 22.12 2.76
N SER A 169 -13.13 22.72 3.79
CA SER A 169 -13.00 24.13 4.07
C SER A 169 -11.78 24.41 4.94
N TYR A 170 -10.77 25.01 4.34
CA TYR A 170 -9.54 25.39 5.06
C TYR A 170 -9.78 26.38 6.19
N ASP A 171 -10.71 27.33 5.96
CA ASP A 171 -11.07 28.33 6.96
C ASP A 171 -11.79 27.71 8.17
N THR A 172 -12.59 26.65 7.94
CA THR A 172 -13.19 25.86 9.02
C THR A 172 -12.12 25.27 9.94
N LEU A 173 -11.07 24.66 9.37
CA LEU A 173 -9.96 24.09 10.15
C LEU A 173 -9.19 25.16 10.93
N LYS A 174 -8.95 26.31 10.33
CA LYS A 174 -8.33 27.47 11.02
C LYS A 174 -9.22 27.99 12.17
N LYS A 175 -10.53 28.07 11.95
CA LYS A 175 -11.49 28.45 13.00
C LYS A 175 -11.44 27.47 14.17
N ILE A 176 -11.41 26.15 13.92
CA ILE A 176 -11.26 25.12 14.96
C ILE A 176 -9.98 25.36 15.76
N LYS A 177 -8.85 25.59 15.10
CA LYS A 177 -7.56 25.87 15.77
C LYS A 177 -7.61 27.14 16.63
N THR A 178 -8.42 28.13 16.27
CA THR A 178 -8.65 29.33 17.07
C THR A 178 -9.50 29.02 18.31
N LEU A 179 -10.49 28.14 18.21
CA LEU A 179 -11.39 27.75 19.30
C LEU A 179 -10.72 26.74 20.26
N ASP A 180 -9.83 25.91 19.71
CA ASP A 180 -9.06 24.92 20.46
C ASP A 180 -7.71 24.69 19.80
N ALA A 181 -6.66 25.29 20.35
CA ALA A 181 -5.30 25.20 19.84
C ALA A 181 -4.74 23.76 19.88
N GLN A 182 -5.27 22.87 20.73
CA GLN A 182 -4.83 21.48 20.86
C GLN A 182 -5.57 20.54 19.91
N ALA A 183 -6.70 20.96 19.32
CA ALA A 183 -7.47 20.15 18.39
C ALA A 183 -6.60 19.68 17.22
N LYS A 184 -6.66 18.40 16.91
CA LYS A 184 -6.04 17.83 15.72
C LYS A 184 -6.93 18.11 14.52
N THR A 185 -6.32 18.54 13.40
CA THR A 185 -7.04 18.91 12.19
C THR A 185 -6.33 18.35 10.96
N GLN A 186 -7.08 17.89 9.96
CA GLN A 186 -6.52 17.41 8.69
C GLN A 186 -7.31 18.01 7.51
N TYR A 187 -6.60 18.41 6.46
CA TYR A 187 -7.20 19.04 5.28
C TYR A 187 -7.52 17.99 4.22
N LEU A 188 -8.70 18.07 3.59
CA LEU A 188 -9.22 17.05 2.67
C LEU A 188 -8.96 17.34 1.18
N ASP A 189 -8.95 18.61 0.76
CA ASP A 189 -9.02 19.01 -0.65
C ASP A 189 -7.78 18.61 -1.49
N GLY A 190 -6.61 18.53 -0.84
CA GLY A 190 -5.36 18.17 -1.52
C GLY A 190 -4.81 19.27 -2.43
N SER A 191 -5.21 20.53 -2.25
CA SER A 191 -4.70 21.68 -2.98
C SER A 191 -3.51 22.38 -2.32
N LYS A 192 -3.11 21.94 -1.13
CA LYS A 192 -2.00 22.53 -0.36
C LYS A 192 -0.92 21.49 -0.07
N ALA A 193 0.34 21.90 -0.28
CA ALA A 193 1.49 21.10 0.09
C ALA A 193 1.64 21.00 1.63
N PRO A 194 2.32 19.97 2.15
CA PRO A 194 2.55 19.76 3.59
C PRO A 194 3.16 20.98 4.30
N GLU A 195 4.07 21.70 3.63
CA GLU A 195 4.71 22.90 4.16
C GLU A 195 3.69 23.97 4.54
N THR A 196 2.69 24.20 3.70
CA THR A 196 1.62 25.17 3.94
C THR A 196 0.76 24.76 5.14
N LEU A 197 0.44 23.45 5.24
CA LEU A 197 -0.34 22.94 6.37
C LEU A 197 0.39 23.14 7.69
N SER A 198 1.68 22.81 7.71
CA SER A 198 2.55 22.95 8.88
C SER A 198 2.65 24.40 9.33
N LEU A 199 2.87 25.34 8.40
CA LEU A 199 2.95 26.78 8.69
C LEU A 199 1.65 27.34 9.30
N ASP A 200 0.50 26.87 8.85
CA ASP A 200 -0.82 27.29 9.32
C ASP A 200 -1.29 26.51 10.58
N GLY A 201 -0.44 25.62 11.13
CA GLY A 201 -0.75 24.84 12.33
C GLY A 201 -1.79 23.73 12.12
N ILE A 202 -2.05 23.34 10.88
CA ILE A 202 -2.89 22.17 10.54
C ILE A 202 -2.08 20.91 10.84
N SER A 203 -2.69 19.96 11.56
CA SER A 203 -1.98 18.80 12.13
C SER A 203 -1.64 17.71 11.12
N GLY A 204 -2.28 17.72 9.94
CA GLY A 204 -2.05 16.70 8.94
C GLY A 204 -2.84 16.90 7.66
N LEU A 205 -2.66 15.96 6.77
CA LEU A 205 -3.38 15.86 5.51
C LEU A 205 -4.21 14.57 5.48
N ASP A 206 -5.37 14.65 4.86
CA ASP A 206 -6.24 13.51 4.54
C ASP A 206 -6.66 13.66 3.08
N TYR A 207 -5.84 13.13 2.17
CA TYR A 207 -5.98 13.40 0.75
C TYR A 207 -6.40 12.18 -0.05
N LEU A 208 -7.01 12.41 -1.21
CA LEU A 208 -7.26 11.35 -2.19
C LEU A 208 -5.99 10.57 -2.50
N VAL A 209 -6.05 9.23 -2.44
CA VAL A 209 -4.91 8.34 -2.77
C VAL A 209 -4.25 8.72 -4.10
N TYR A 210 -5.05 9.03 -5.10
CA TYR A 210 -4.57 9.46 -6.42
C TYR A 210 -3.70 10.74 -6.37
N LYS A 211 -4.06 11.73 -5.53
CA LYS A 211 -3.26 12.95 -5.37
C LYS A 211 -1.90 12.66 -4.73
N LEU A 212 -1.91 11.79 -3.73
CA LEU A 212 -0.69 11.38 -3.04
C LEU A 212 0.25 10.57 -3.93
N LYS A 213 -0.29 9.71 -4.79
CA LYS A 213 0.50 9.00 -5.80
C LYS A 213 1.11 9.95 -6.85
N LYS A 214 0.45 11.07 -7.15
CA LYS A 214 1.02 12.12 -8.03
C LYS A 214 2.07 13.00 -7.37
N HIS A 215 2.05 13.07 -6.04
CA HIS A 215 2.94 13.90 -5.23
C HIS A 215 3.61 13.04 -4.14
N PRO A 216 4.40 12.01 -4.51
CA PRO A 216 5.03 11.11 -3.55
C PRO A 216 6.01 11.84 -2.60
N GLU A 217 6.57 12.97 -3.04
CA GLU A 217 7.42 13.85 -2.25
C GLU A 217 6.68 14.42 -1.02
N TRP A 218 5.35 14.57 -1.07
CA TRP A 218 4.56 15.06 0.06
C TRP A 218 4.57 14.09 1.24
N ILE A 219 4.72 12.79 0.99
CA ILE A 219 4.78 11.77 2.05
C ILE A 219 6.02 11.99 2.91
N SER A 220 7.20 12.12 2.28
CA SER A 220 8.45 12.36 3.00
C SER A 220 8.48 13.73 3.66
N SER A 221 7.93 14.76 3.00
CA SER A 221 7.82 16.11 3.53
C SER A 221 6.91 16.16 4.77
N ALA A 222 5.71 15.57 4.70
CA ALA A 222 4.78 15.51 5.83
C ALA A 222 5.40 14.77 7.04
N LYS A 223 6.05 13.62 6.82
CA LYS A 223 6.75 12.89 7.88
C LYS A 223 7.85 13.72 8.54
N LYS A 224 8.67 14.41 7.75
CA LYS A 224 9.74 15.28 8.26
C LYS A 224 9.20 16.41 9.13
N MET A 225 7.99 16.89 8.86
CA MET A 225 7.32 17.95 9.61
C MET A 225 6.47 17.43 10.77
N GLY A 226 6.37 16.10 10.95
CA GLY A 226 5.52 15.49 11.98
C GLY A 226 4.02 15.66 11.72
N LEU A 227 3.62 15.86 10.46
CA LEU A 227 2.22 15.91 10.06
C LEU A 227 1.64 14.49 9.95
N THR A 228 0.41 14.33 10.41
CA THR A 228 -0.34 13.08 10.25
C THR A 228 -0.67 12.85 8.78
N LEU A 229 -0.39 11.65 8.30
CA LEU A 229 -0.71 11.17 6.95
C LEU A 229 -1.98 10.31 6.99
N ASN A 230 -3.03 10.76 6.34
CA ASN A 230 -4.25 10.00 6.10
C ASN A 230 -4.60 10.04 4.61
N ALA A 231 -5.32 9.04 4.13
CA ALA A 231 -5.77 8.98 2.73
C ALA A 231 -7.17 8.37 2.60
N TRP A 232 -7.99 8.93 1.72
CA TRP A 232 -9.36 8.52 1.43
C TRP A 232 -9.63 8.39 -0.07
N THR A 233 -10.64 7.66 -0.54
CA THR A 233 -11.21 6.51 0.12
C THR A 233 -10.51 5.27 -0.43
N ALA A 234 -9.76 4.55 0.39
CA ALA A 234 -8.94 3.43 -0.04
C ALA A 234 -9.73 2.12 0.06
N ASN A 235 -10.47 1.79 -1.03
CA ASN A 235 -11.36 0.63 -1.09
C ASN A 235 -10.81 -0.54 -1.92
N LYS A 236 -9.61 -0.37 -2.51
CA LYS A 236 -8.96 -1.39 -3.34
C LYS A 236 -7.69 -1.89 -2.67
N ALA A 237 -7.44 -3.20 -2.75
CA ALA A 237 -6.29 -3.83 -2.12
C ALA A 237 -4.96 -3.17 -2.51
N GLU A 238 -4.77 -2.84 -3.80
CA GLU A 238 -3.54 -2.19 -4.29
C GLU A 238 -3.30 -0.80 -3.67
N ASN A 239 -4.36 -0.03 -3.40
CA ASN A 239 -4.24 1.27 -2.74
C ASN A 239 -3.94 1.10 -1.24
N ILE A 240 -4.60 0.14 -0.59
CA ILE A 240 -4.38 -0.18 0.83
C ILE A 240 -2.93 -0.63 1.04
N GLU A 241 -2.43 -1.55 0.21
CA GLU A 241 -1.06 -2.03 0.26
C GLU A 241 -0.05 -0.90 0.07
N TRP A 242 -0.30 -0.01 -0.91
CA TRP A 242 0.55 1.16 -1.15
C TRP A 242 0.61 2.09 0.07
N LEU A 243 -0.52 2.34 0.73
CA LEU A 243 -0.58 3.16 1.94
C LEU A 243 0.15 2.49 3.12
N LEU A 244 -0.02 1.18 3.30
CA LEU A 244 0.65 0.41 4.35
C LEU A 244 2.18 0.44 4.19
N VAL A 245 2.70 0.18 2.98
CA VAL A 245 4.15 0.16 2.74
C VAL A 245 4.79 1.55 2.84
N ASN A 246 4.00 2.60 2.58
CA ASN A 246 4.41 3.99 2.78
C ASN A 246 4.21 4.50 4.22
N ASN A 247 3.81 3.62 5.17
CA ASN A 247 3.61 3.93 6.58
C ASN A 247 2.70 5.17 6.79
N PHE A 248 1.50 5.12 6.22
CA PHE A 248 0.46 6.09 6.53
C PHE A 248 -0.05 5.85 7.96
N ASP A 249 -0.31 6.94 8.68
CA ASP A 249 -0.84 6.88 10.04
C ASP A 249 -2.28 6.35 10.02
N TYR A 250 -3.06 6.78 9.00
CA TYR A 250 -4.45 6.38 8.84
C TYR A 250 -4.80 6.06 7.39
N ILE A 251 -5.80 5.18 7.23
CA ILE A 251 -6.38 4.73 5.95
C ILE A 251 -7.89 4.79 6.10
N THR A 252 -8.51 5.83 5.52
CA THR A 252 -9.97 6.01 5.52
C THR A 252 -10.59 5.17 4.41
N THR A 253 -11.50 4.25 4.78
CA THR A 253 -12.02 3.19 3.88
C THR A 253 -13.48 2.82 4.17
N ASP A 254 -14.21 2.40 3.12
CA ASP A 254 -15.49 1.70 3.23
C ASP A 254 -15.31 0.19 3.53
N GLU A 255 -14.06 -0.33 3.50
CA GLU A 255 -13.69 -1.74 3.60
C GLU A 255 -12.73 -2.00 4.77
N PRO A 256 -13.10 -1.68 6.02
CA PRO A 256 -12.18 -1.83 7.16
C PRO A 256 -11.65 -3.26 7.32
N GLU A 257 -12.47 -4.29 7.07
CA GLU A 257 -12.05 -5.69 7.14
C GLU A 257 -11.00 -6.05 6.09
N LEU A 258 -11.06 -5.41 4.90
CA LEU A 258 -10.04 -5.58 3.87
C LEU A 258 -8.71 -4.97 4.32
N VAL A 259 -8.74 -3.81 5.00
CA VAL A 259 -7.51 -3.20 5.55
C VAL A 259 -6.91 -4.09 6.62
N PHE A 260 -7.69 -4.63 7.56
CA PHE A 260 -7.18 -5.59 8.56
C PHE A 260 -6.53 -6.81 7.90
N LYS A 261 -7.21 -7.41 6.92
CA LYS A 261 -6.64 -8.53 6.15
C LYS A 261 -5.35 -8.17 5.42
N SER A 262 -5.23 -6.94 4.91
CA SER A 262 -4.03 -6.45 4.23
C SER A 262 -2.88 -6.21 5.22
N ILE A 263 -3.17 -5.72 6.43
CA ILE A 263 -2.19 -5.57 7.50
C ILE A 263 -1.57 -6.94 7.85
N ASP A 264 -2.38 -7.97 8.03
CA ASP A 264 -1.90 -9.32 8.38
C ASP A 264 -0.96 -9.90 7.31
N LYS A 265 -1.19 -9.56 6.04
CA LYS A 265 -0.38 -10.02 4.90
C LYS A 265 0.84 -9.14 4.61
N SER A 266 0.85 -7.91 5.11
CA SER A 266 1.87 -6.91 4.78
C SER A 266 3.26 -7.33 5.30
N PRO A 267 4.32 -7.19 4.50
CA PRO A 267 5.68 -7.35 4.96
C PRO A 267 6.00 -6.43 6.15
N ILE A 268 5.42 -5.23 6.18
CA ILE A 268 5.62 -4.26 7.27
C ILE A 268 5.21 -4.85 8.63
N ASN A 269 4.10 -5.59 8.67
CA ASN A 269 3.63 -6.24 9.90
C ASN A 269 4.55 -7.40 10.36
N LYS A 270 5.34 -7.94 9.44
CA LYS A 270 6.37 -8.96 9.72
C LYS A 270 7.74 -8.37 10.12
N GLY A 271 7.81 -7.07 10.39
CA GLY A 271 9.04 -6.39 10.80
C GLY A 271 9.92 -5.87 9.66
N TYR A 272 9.48 -6.01 8.41
CA TYR A 272 10.18 -5.42 7.28
C TYR A 272 9.94 -3.91 7.19
N GLN A 273 10.86 -3.21 6.55
CA GLN A 273 10.71 -1.82 6.10
C GLN A 273 10.99 -1.72 4.60
N LEU A 274 10.24 -0.87 3.91
CA LEU A 274 10.51 -0.55 2.52
C LEU A 274 11.83 0.24 2.43
N VAL A 275 12.82 -0.29 1.69
CA VAL A 275 14.13 0.36 1.51
C VAL A 275 14.32 0.90 0.11
N TRP A 276 13.62 0.35 -0.89
CA TRP A 276 13.65 0.82 -2.26
C TRP A 276 12.34 0.44 -2.97
N SER A 277 11.87 1.32 -3.87
CA SER A 277 10.76 1.00 -4.77
C SER A 277 10.79 1.81 -6.06
N ASP A 278 10.11 1.29 -7.06
CA ASP A 278 9.60 2.06 -8.18
C ASP A 278 8.12 1.73 -8.39
N GLU A 279 7.29 2.74 -8.17
CA GLU A 279 5.83 2.66 -8.30
C GLU A 279 5.35 3.15 -9.67
N PHE A 280 6.28 3.50 -10.56
CA PHE A 280 6.05 3.99 -11.92
C PHE A 280 5.00 5.11 -12.05
N ASN A 281 4.91 5.98 -11.05
CA ASN A 281 3.98 7.12 -10.99
C ASN A 281 4.48 8.34 -11.78
N TYR A 282 5.12 8.12 -12.92
CA TYR A 282 5.65 9.15 -13.83
C TYR A 282 5.43 8.72 -15.29
N GLU A 283 5.86 9.52 -16.26
CA GLU A 283 5.71 9.22 -17.68
C GLU A 283 7.07 9.28 -18.41
N GLY A 284 7.25 8.47 -19.44
CA GLY A 284 8.42 8.51 -20.30
C GLY A 284 9.40 7.34 -20.09
N LYS A 285 10.71 7.62 -20.11
CA LYS A 285 11.73 6.58 -19.87
C LYS A 285 11.72 6.14 -18.40
N PRO A 286 12.02 4.86 -18.11
CA PRO A 286 12.38 4.42 -16.76
C PRO A 286 13.40 5.35 -16.12
N ASP A 287 13.23 5.63 -14.81
CA ASP A 287 14.06 6.56 -14.05
C ASP A 287 15.53 6.11 -14.07
N SER A 288 16.40 6.93 -14.66
CA SER A 288 17.84 6.63 -14.81
C SER A 288 18.60 6.61 -13.47
N ALA A 289 18.00 7.12 -12.38
CA ALA A 289 18.56 6.96 -11.05
C ALA A 289 18.27 5.57 -10.44
N LYS A 290 17.36 4.80 -11.04
CA LYS A 290 16.96 3.47 -10.58
C LYS A 290 17.30 2.35 -11.57
N TRP A 291 17.30 2.66 -12.87
CA TRP A 291 17.40 1.67 -13.93
C TRP A 291 18.49 1.98 -14.95
N THR A 292 19.26 0.97 -15.31
CA THR A 292 20.17 0.95 -16.45
C THR A 292 19.69 -0.07 -17.49
N TYR A 293 20.35 -0.11 -18.64
CA TYR A 293 19.98 -0.96 -19.76
C TYR A 293 21.10 -1.89 -20.16
N ASP A 294 20.75 -3.08 -20.58
CA ASP A 294 21.61 -3.89 -21.42
C ASP A 294 21.36 -3.61 -22.90
N TYR A 295 22.38 -3.77 -23.72
CA TYR A 295 22.31 -3.56 -25.17
C TYR A 295 22.76 -4.80 -25.93
N GLY A 296 22.22 -4.97 -27.14
CA GLY A 296 22.63 -6.03 -28.06
C GLY A 296 22.13 -7.43 -27.69
N PHE A 297 22.75 -8.44 -28.28
CA PHE A 297 22.52 -9.84 -27.94
C PHE A 297 23.18 -10.20 -26.62
N LYS A 298 22.55 -11.05 -25.80
CA LYS A 298 23.09 -11.43 -24.48
C LYS A 298 23.44 -12.92 -24.38
N ALA A 299 22.50 -13.78 -24.03
CA ALA A 299 22.76 -15.18 -23.72
C ALA A 299 21.74 -16.11 -24.39
N ASN A 300 21.86 -17.41 -24.16
CA ASN A 300 20.84 -18.42 -24.45
C ASN A 300 20.33 -18.49 -25.90
N ASN A 301 21.10 -17.96 -26.88
CA ASN A 301 20.70 -17.84 -28.29
C ASN A 301 19.36 -17.12 -28.49
N GLU A 302 19.02 -16.20 -27.59
CA GLU A 302 17.86 -15.34 -27.72
C GLU A 302 17.91 -14.53 -29.00
N LYS A 303 16.74 -14.18 -29.56
CA LYS A 303 16.63 -13.60 -30.91
C LYS A 303 16.46 -12.10 -30.94
N GLN A 304 16.10 -11.48 -29.81
CA GLN A 304 15.97 -10.03 -29.71
C GLN A 304 17.32 -9.33 -29.57
N TYR A 305 17.37 -8.13 -30.05
CA TYR A 305 18.39 -7.12 -29.75
C TYR A 305 17.84 -6.19 -28.65
N PHE A 306 18.51 -6.10 -27.53
CA PHE A 306 18.11 -5.21 -26.43
C PHE A 306 18.48 -3.76 -26.74
N THR A 307 17.53 -2.86 -26.48
CA THR A 307 17.63 -1.41 -26.75
C THR A 307 17.14 -0.60 -25.54
N ASP A 308 17.38 0.73 -25.58
CA ASP A 308 16.81 1.71 -24.64
C ASP A 308 15.70 2.57 -25.28
N SER A 309 15.11 2.07 -26.36
CA SER A 309 14.04 2.76 -27.07
C SER A 309 12.77 2.86 -26.20
N LEU A 310 12.09 4.01 -26.22
CA LEU A 310 10.76 4.18 -25.63
C LEU A 310 9.73 3.19 -26.16
N LYS A 311 9.97 2.64 -27.35
CA LYS A 311 9.15 1.59 -27.93
C LYS A 311 9.24 0.29 -27.12
N ASN A 312 10.44 -0.03 -26.60
CA ASN A 312 10.68 -1.25 -25.84
C ASN A 312 10.53 -1.05 -24.34
N ALA A 313 10.88 0.15 -23.80
CA ALA A 313 10.72 0.45 -22.38
C ALA A 313 10.17 1.86 -22.17
N ARG A 314 9.04 1.96 -21.49
CA ARG A 314 8.43 3.23 -21.09
C ARG A 314 7.57 3.07 -19.84
N VAL A 315 7.43 4.15 -19.13
CA VAL A 315 6.44 4.31 -18.07
C VAL A 315 5.25 5.05 -18.66
N GLU A 316 4.08 4.46 -18.57
CA GLU A 316 2.85 4.95 -19.17
C GLU A 316 1.64 4.57 -18.32
N ASN A 317 0.79 5.55 -17.98
CA ASN A 317 -0.43 5.35 -17.18
C ASN A 317 -0.19 4.68 -15.82
N GLY A 318 0.94 4.95 -15.17
CA GLY A 318 1.30 4.38 -13.88
C GLY A 318 1.88 2.96 -13.94
N TYR A 319 2.35 2.52 -15.11
CA TYR A 319 2.93 1.19 -15.30
C TYR A 319 4.25 1.27 -16.07
N LEU A 320 5.20 0.41 -15.73
CA LEU A 320 6.33 0.13 -16.60
C LEU A 320 5.89 -0.87 -17.67
N ILE A 321 6.13 -0.53 -18.93
CA ILE A 321 5.91 -1.39 -20.10
C ILE A 321 7.27 -1.88 -20.60
N ILE A 322 7.48 -3.19 -20.58
CA ILE A 322 8.60 -3.89 -21.22
C ILE A 322 8.05 -4.62 -22.43
N GLU A 323 8.39 -4.16 -23.64
CA GLU A 323 7.70 -4.58 -24.86
C GLU A 323 8.66 -5.13 -25.92
N ALA A 324 8.37 -6.34 -26.40
CA ALA A 324 9.08 -6.98 -27.49
C ALA A 324 8.37 -6.72 -28.83
N HIS A 325 9.15 -6.33 -29.84
CA HIS A 325 8.65 -6.07 -31.19
C HIS A 325 9.31 -6.98 -32.22
N LYS A 326 8.56 -7.35 -33.25
CA LYS A 326 9.10 -7.92 -34.47
C LYS A 326 9.50 -6.78 -35.40
N GLU A 327 10.79 -6.48 -35.41
CA GLU A 327 11.37 -5.43 -36.27
C GLU A 327 12.86 -5.72 -36.51
N LYS A 328 13.34 -5.38 -37.70
CA LYS A 328 14.75 -5.55 -38.05
C LYS A 328 15.58 -4.41 -37.52
N VAL A 329 16.67 -4.75 -36.83
CA VAL A 329 17.66 -3.79 -36.33
C VAL A 329 19.08 -4.27 -36.66
N ALA A 330 19.96 -3.38 -37.10
CA ALA A 330 21.35 -3.72 -37.34
C ALA A 330 22.10 -4.01 -36.03
N ASN A 331 22.89 -5.07 -36.02
CA ASN A 331 23.72 -5.41 -34.89
C ASN A 331 25.00 -4.55 -34.89
N LYS A 332 25.17 -3.71 -33.85
CA LYS A 332 26.34 -2.86 -33.69
C LYS A 332 27.64 -3.65 -33.44
N ASP A 333 27.49 -4.88 -32.96
CA ASP A 333 28.60 -5.78 -32.66
C ASP A 333 28.96 -6.70 -33.84
N PHE A 334 28.33 -6.52 -35.01
CA PHE A 334 28.65 -7.32 -36.20
C PHE A 334 30.10 -7.16 -36.60
N LYS A 335 30.82 -8.30 -36.74
CA LYS A 335 32.26 -8.36 -37.03
C LYS A 335 33.15 -7.64 -36.00
N ASN A 336 32.69 -7.44 -34.76
CA ASN A 336 33.50 -6.89 -33.69
C ASN A 336 34.58 -7.92 -33.26
N PRO A 337 35.90 -7.65 -33.48
CA PRO A 337 36.95 -8.59 -33.21
C PRO A 337 37.24 -8.78 -31.70
N GLU A 338 36.76 -7.86 -30.86
CA GLU A 338 36.93 -7.93 -29.42
C GLU A 338 36.00 -8.97 -28.78
N ILE A 339 34.91 -9.36 -29.46
CA ILE A 339 33.99 -10.39 -28.97
C ILE A 339 34.55 -11.78 -29.28
N LYS A 340 34.98 -12.49 -28.23
CA LYS A 340 35.66 -13.79 -28.30
C LYS A 340 34.96 -14.86 -27.46
N GLY A 341 35.47 -16.09 -27.54
CA GLY A 341 34.97 -17.22 -26.76
C GLY A 341 33.53 -17.57 -27.09
N TRP A 342 32.77 -17.94 -26.08
CA TRP A 342 31.37 -18.36 -26.23
C TRP A 342 30.45 -17.24 -26.74
N GLN A 343 30.85 -15.99 -26.61
CA GLN A 343 30.08 -14.83 -27.05
C GLN A 343 30.27 -14.53 -28.54
N LYS A 344 31.20 -15.18 -29.24
CA LYS A 344 31.58 -14.90 -30.64
C LYS A 344 30.38 -14.91 -31.60
N TYR A 345 29.38 -15.77 -31.35
CA TYR A 345 28.14 -15.81 -32.14
C TYR A 345 27.45 -14.44 -32.26
N LYS A 346 27.59 -13.57 -31.27
CA LYS A 346 27.00 -12.22 -31.29
C LYS A 346 27.59 -11.35 -32.40
N SER A 347 28.88 -11.51 -32.69
CA SER A 347 29.54 -10.78 -33.77
C SER A 347 29.35 -11.40 -35.16
N GLU A 348 28.76 -12.57 -35.27
CA GLU A 348 28.49 -13.25 -36.53
C GLU A 348 27.11 -12.93 -37.12
N ILE A 349 26.22 -12.33 -36.33
CA ILE A 349 24.85 -11.97 -36.74
C ILE A 349 24.85 -10.51 -37.19
N ASP A 350 24.46 -10.20 -38.44
CA ASP A 350 24.44 -8.85 -39.01
C ASP A 350 23.28 -8.00 -38.50
N SER A 351 22.14 -8.63 -38.23
CA SER A 351 20.91 -7.96 -37.80
C SER A 351 20.03 -8.88 -36.96
N ALA A 352 19.32 -8.31 -35.98
CA ALA A 352 18.24 -9.00 -35.27
C ALA A 352 16.90 -8.78 -35.98
N GLN A 353 15.96 -9.70 -35.78
CA GLN A 353 14.59 -9.63 -36.31
C GLN A 353 13.57 -9.20 -35.23
N TYR A 354 14.03 -9.04 -34.00
CA TYR A 354 13.22 -8.64 -32.85
C TYR A 354 14.00 -7.64 -32.00
N THR A 355 13.28 -6.71 -31.40
CA THR A 355 13.80 -5.83 -30.36
C THR A 355 13.06 -6.04 -29.05
N SER A 356 13.72 -5.77 -27.94
CA SER A 356 13.16 -5.78 -26.59
C SER A 356 14.01 -4.93 -25.68
N VAL A 357 13.75 -4.99 -24.38
CA VAL A 357 14.57 -4.33 -23.36
C VAL A 357 14.93 -5.30 -22.23
N ARG A 358 16.09 -5.08 -21.66
CA ARG A 358 16.54 -5.67 -20.39
C ARG A 358 16.95 -4.53 -19.48
N LEU A 359 16.11 -4.25 -18.49
CA LEU A 359 16.33 -3.27 -17.44
C LEU A 359 17.02 -3.92 -16.25
N LYS A 360 17.90 -3.19 -15.58
CA LYS A 360 18.61 -3.67 -14.40
C LYS A 360 18.95 -2.55 -13.43
N THR A 361 19.09 -2.89 -12.15
CA THR A 361 19.55 -1.96 -11.12
C THR A 361 21.06 -2.02 -10.89
N GLU A 362 21.82 -2.77 -11.69
CA GLU A 362 23.28 -2.93 -11.59
C GLU A 362 23.99 -1.58 -11.52
N GLY A 363 24.85 -1.41 -10.50
CA GLY A 363 25.61 -0.20 -10.25
C GLY A 363 24.79 0.98 -9.69
N LEU A 364 23.49 0.83 -9.49
CA LEU A 364 22.60 1.84 -8.89
C LEU A 364 22.00 1.36 -7.56
N ALA A 365 21.55 0.10 -7.50
CA ALA A 365 21.00 -0.49 -6.30
C ALA A 365 21.17 -2.02 -6.33
N ALA A 366 21.64 -2.56 -5.20
CA ALA A 366 21.73 -3.99 -4.95
C ALA A 366 21.50 -4.25 -3.46
N TRP A 367 21.03 -5.44 -3.14
CA TRP A 367 20.64 -5.80 -1.78
C TRP A 367 21.23 -7.15 -1.40
N GLU A 368 21.58 -7.29 -0.14
CA GLU A 368 21.87 -8.55 0.51
C GLU A 368 20.73 -8.85 1.47
N TYR A 369 20.02 -9.94 1.23
CA TYR A 369 18.81 -10.35 1.95
C TYR A 369 17.62 -9.39 1.85
N GLY A 370 16.47 -9.86 2.24
CA GLY A 370 15.23 -9.11 2.27
C GLY A 370 14.10 -9.79 1.50
N ARG A 371 13.04 -9.01 1.27
CA ARG A 371 11.95 -9.39 0.38
C ARG A 371 11.99 -8.50 -0.85
N ILE A 372 12.10 -9.11 -2.01
CA ILE A 372 12.04 -8.45 -3.32
C ILE A 372 10.76 -8.89 -3.99
N GLU A 373 9.90 -7.93 -4.37
CA GLU A 373 8.64 -8.24 -5.03
C GLU A 373 8.37 -7.33 -6.22
N ALA A 374 7.74 -7.89 -7.23
CA ALA A 374 7.22 -7.17 -8.38
C ALA A 374 5.80 -7.62 -8.69
N ARG A 375 4.92 -6.68 -9.03
CA ARG A 375 3.55 -6.99 -9.45
C ARG A 375 3.42 -6.75 -10.94
N ALA A 376 3.13 -7.81 -11.69
CA ALA A 376 3.17 -7.75 -13.15
C ALA A 376 2.08 -8.58 -13.83
N LYS A 377 1.76 -8.20 -15.10
CA LYS A 377 1.08 -9.04 -16.10
C LYS A 377 2.09 -9.46 -17.14
N LEU A 378 2.02 -10.73 -17.55
CA LEU A 378 3.00 -11.34 -18.44
C LEU A 378 2.59 -11.28 -19.91
N PRO A 379 3.54 -11.27 -20.87
CA PRO A 379 3.26 -11.47 -22.29
C PRO A 379 2.75 -12.87 -22.56
N LYS A 380 2.05 -13.06 -23.67
CA LYS A 380 1.51 -14.37 -24.08
C LYS A 380 2.08 -14.85 -25.43
N GLY A 381 2.01 -16.16 -25.63
CA GLY A 381 2.25 -16.80 -26.90
C GLY A 381 3.66 -17.33 -27.11
N ARG A 382 3.78 -18.31 -28.03
CA ARG A 382 5.02 -19.03 -28.29
C ARG A 382 6.18 -18.14 -28.68
N GLY A 383 7.31 -18.33 -28.05
CA GLY A 383 8.51 -17.56 -28.25
C GLY A 383 8.73 -16.46 -27.21
N MET A 384 7.73 -16.15 -26.35
CA MET A 384 7.92 -15.20 -25.25
C MET A 384 8.58 -15.87 -24.05
N TRP A 385 9.54 -15.15 -23.45
CA TRP A 385 10.25 -15.57 -22.24
C TRP A 385 10.51 -14.35 -21.36
N PRO A 386 9.49 -13.89 -20.61
CA PRO A 386 9.67 -12.86 -19.58
C PRO A 386 10.39 -13.42 -18.36
N ALA A 387 11.20 -12.57 -17.71
CA ALA A 387 11.88 -12.89 -16.47
C ALA A 387 11.99 -11.68 -15.54
N ILE A 388 11.87 -11.94 -14.24
CA ILE A 388 12.19 -11.08 -13.12
C ILE A 388 13.18 -11.85 -12.27
N TRP A 389 14.43 -11.40 -12.19
CA TRP A 389 15.52 -12.19 -11.67
C TRP A 389 16.66 -11.33 -11.13
N MET A 390 17.62 -11.95 -10.48
CA MET A 390 18.72 -11.25 -9.82
C MET A 390 20.06 -11.91 -10.11
N LEU A 391 21.10 -11.08 -10.29
CA LEU A 391 22.50 -11.51 -10.33
C LEU A 391 23.30 -10.81 -9.23
N SER A 392 24.34 -11.49 -8.78
CA SER A 392 25.31 -10.95 -7.85
C SER A 392 26.03 -9.73 -8.44
N GLU A 393 26.23 -8.68 -7.64
CA GLU A 393 27.20 -7.64 -7.98
C GLU A 393 28.55 -8.25 -8.30
N LYS A 394 29.26 -7.68 -9.29
CA LYS A 394 30.52 -8.23 -9.77
C LYS A 394 31.54 -8.34 -8.65
N ARG A 395 32.05 -9.56 -8.48
CA ARG A 395 33.23 -9.84 -7.68
C ARG A 395 34.38 -10.19 -8.64
N GLU A 396 35.54 -9.60 -8.43
CA GLU A 396 36.68 -9.86 -9.28
C GLU A 396 37.04 -11.36 -9.26
N GLY A 397 37.09 -11.98 -10.46
CA GLY A 397 37.42 -13.39 -10.65
C GLY A 397 36.32 -14.40 -10.35
N ILE A 398 35.08 -13.96 -10.08
CA ILE A 398 33.93 -14.85 -9.84
C ILE A 398 32.86 -14.58 -10.89
N ASP A 399 32.69 -15.51 -11.82
CA ASP A 399 31.68 -15.44 -12.89
C ASP A 399 30.48 -16.38 -12.63
N TRP A 400 29.45 -16.22 -13.45
CA TRP A 400 28.34 -17.17 -13.48
C TRP A 400 28.82 -18.60 -13.86
N PRO A 401 28.32 -19.68 -13.23
CA PRO A 401 27.25 -19.71 -12.20
C PRO A 401 27.78 -19.64 -10.75
N GLU A 402 29.06 -19.42 -10.55
CA GLU A 402 29.70 -19.41 -9.23
C GLU A 402 29.27 -18.19 -8.40
N SER A 403 28.94 -17.06 -9.06
CA SER A 403 28.44 -15.83 -8.43
C SER A 403 27.00 -15.95 -7.91
N GLY A 404 26.25 -16.94 -8.36
CA GLY A 404 24.82 -17.12 -8.02
C GLY A 404 23.85 -16.36 -8.92
N GLU A 405 22.63 -16.91 -9.02
CA GLU A 405 21.46 -16.32 -9.72
C GLU A 405 20.20 -16.71 -8.97
N ILE A 406 19.25 -15.77 -8.84
CA ILE A 406 17.93 -15.98 -8.24
C ILE A 406 16.87 -15.57 -9.26
N ASP A 407 16.15 -16.53 -9.81
CA ASP A 407 15.06 -16.30 -10.78
C ASP A 407 13.74 -16.22 -10.03
N ILE A 408 13.35 -14.99 -9.65
CA ILE A 408 12.11 -14.73 -8.87
C ILE A 408 10.90 -15.21 -9.65
N MET A 409 10.89 -14.96 -10.95
CA MET A 409 9.85 -15.37 -11.88
C MET A 409 10.45 -15.61 -13.27
N GLU A 410 10.26 -16.78 -13.80
CA GLU A 410 10.42 -17.07 -15.21
C GLU A 410 9.16 -17.70 -15.77
N HIS A 411 8.87 -17.40 -17.04
CA HIS A 411 7.71 -17.92 -17.76
C HIS A 411 8.06 -18.13 -19.23
N VAL A 412 7.47 -19.15 -19.85
CA VAL A 412 7.60 -19.38 -21.29
C VAL A 412 6.22 -19.46 -21.94
N GLY A 413 6.01 -18.68 -22.98
CA GLY A 413 4.70 -18.49 -23.56
C GLY A 413 4.08 -19.72 -24.27
N TYR A 414 4.79 -20.83 -24.40
CA TYR A 414 4.24 -22.11 -24.84
C TYR A 414 3.69 -22.97 -23.68
N ASP A 415 4.00 -22.61 -22.43
CA ASP A 415 3.48 -23.19 -21.18
C ASP A 415 2.88 -22.05 -20.34
N ASN A 416 1.73 -21.55 -20.81
CA ASN A 416 1.18 -20.26 -20.37
C ASN A 416 0.73 -20.23 -18.92
N ASP A 417 0.43 -21.37 -18.32
CA ASP A 417 -0.18 -21.44 -16.97
C ASP A 417 0.85 -21.85 -15.90
N THR A 418 2.15 -21.78 -16.21
CA THR A 418 3.23 -22.23 -15.34
C THR A 418 4.23 -21.12 -15.06
N ILE A 419 4.53 -20.88 -13.78
CA ILE A 419 5.62 -20.00 -13.31
C ILE A 419 6.71 -20.86 -12.71
N HIS A 420 7.95 -20.48 -12.98
CA HIS A 420 9.16 -21.10 -12.46
C HIS A 420 9.87 -20.16 -11.49
N GLY A 421 10.29 -20.67 -10.34
CA GLY A 421 11.19 -19.99 -9.40
C GLY A 421 12.39 -20.87 -9.16
N THR A 422 13.60 -20.36 -9.43
CA THR A 422 14.81 -21.17 -9.56
C THR A 422 16.01 -20.46 -8.95
N ILE A 423 17.00 -21.20 -8.45
CA ILE A 423 18.35 -20.69 -8.20
C ILE A 423 19.37 -21.42 -9.08
N HIS A 424 20.41 -20.66 -9.49
CA HIS A 424 21.59 -21.21 -10.12
C HIS A 424 22.83 -20.88 -9.31
N THR A 425 23.67 -21.91 -9.09
CA THR A 425 24.93 -21.85 -8.35
C THR A 425 25.99 -22.73 -9.03
N LYS A 426 27.22 -22.70 -8.58
CA LYS A 426 28.29 -23.57 -9.09
C LYS A 426 27.92 -25.07 -8.99
N ALA A 427 27.30 -25.47 -7.89
CA ALA A 427 26.84 -26.85 -7.67
C ALA A 427 25.53 -27.15 -8.40
N TYR A 428 24.61 -26.18 -8.45
CA TYR A 428 23.24 -26.34 -8.90
C TYR A 428 22.94 -25.40 -10.06
N ASN A 429 23.00 -25.87 -11.32
CA ASN A 429 22.71 -25.04 -12.48
C ASN A 429 22.21 -25.84 -13.68
N HIS A 430 21.59 -25.15 -14.64
CA HIS A 430 20.97 -25.77 -15.80
C HIS A 430 21.97 -26.44 -16.77
N THR A 431 23.22 -26.00 -16.79
CA THR A 431 24.25 -26.62 -17.66
C THR A 431 24.64 -28.00 -17.17
N LYS A 432 24.38 -28.31 -15.89
CA LYS A 432 24.57 -29.63 -15.27
C LYS A 432 23.25 -30.38 -15.06
N GLY A 433 22.09 -29.73 -15.30
CA GLY A 433 20.79 -30.27 -14.99
C GLY A 433 20.49 -30.43 -13.51
N THR A 434 21.14 -29.62 -12.66
CA THR A 434 21.10 -29.73 -11.19
C THR A 434 20.49 -28.50 -10.51
N GLN A 435 19.99 -27.51 -11.26
CA GLN A 435 19.36 -26.32 -10.71
C GLN A 435 18.24 -26.68 -9.71
N LYS A 436 18.16 -25.90 -8.63
CA LYS A 436 17.07 -26.04 -7.65
C LYS A 436 15.93 -25.10 -8.03
N GLY A 437 14.81 -25.66 -8.42
CA GLY A 437 13.63 -24.90 -8.82
C GLY A 437 12.35 -25.69 -8.64
N LYS A 438 11.23 -24.96 -8.54
CA LYS A 438 9.87 -25.52 -8.57
C LYS A 438 8.98 -24.65 -9.44
N THR A 439 7.85 -25.24 -9.82
CA THR A 439 6.82 -24.57 -10.60
C THR A 439 5.54 -24.42 -9.79
N ILE A 440 4.74 -23.45 -10.19
CA ILE A 440 3.39 -23.25 -9.67
C ILE A 440 2.45 -22.90 -10.81
N PHE A 441 1.21 -23.38 -10.72
CA PHE A 441 0.13 -22.96 -11.62
C PHE A 441 -0.25 -21.50 -11.37
N ILE A 442 -0.52 -20.76 -12.44
CA ILE A 442 -0.99 -19.36 -12.40
C ILE A 442 -2.22 -19.22 -13.30
N ASP A 443 -3.27 -18.59 -12.79
CA ASP A 443 -4.48 -18.31 -13.57
C ASP A 443 -4.35 -16.96 -14.29
N LYS A 444 -4.60 -16.94 -15.61
CA LYS A 444 -4.67 -15.73 -16.44
C LYS A 444 -3.48 -14.77 -16.31
N PRO A 445 -2.24 -15.23 -16.41
CA PRO A 445 -1.05 -14.41 -16.20
C PRO A 445 -0.94 -13.19 -17.14
N ASN A 446 -1.65 -13.22 -18.27
CA ASN A 446 -1.66 -12.18 -19.29
C ASN A 446 -2.75 -11.12 -19.06
N ASP A 447 -3.82 -11.46 -18.33
CA ASP A 447 -5.01 -10.64 -18.18
C ASP A 447 -5.07 -9.94 -16.81
N THR A 448 -4.51 -10.58 -15.77
CA THR A 448 -4.51 -10.10 -14.39
C THR A 448 -3.09 -9.81 -13.88
N PHE A 449 -2.99 -8.89 -12.93
CA PHE A 449 -1.73 -8.65 -12.22
C PHE A 449 -1.54 -9.70 -11.14
N HIS A 450 -0.32 -10.26 -11.09
CA HIS A 450 0.12 -11.17 -10.05
C HIS A 450 1.34 -10.61 -9.34
N MET A 451 1.51 -10.94 -8.07
CA MET A 451 2.65 -10.54 -7.25
C MET A 451 3.66 -11.68 -7.17
N PHE A 452 4.83 -11.48 -7.74
CA PHE A 452 5.97 -12.39 -7.71
C PHE A 452 6.98 -11.88 -6.68
N ALA A 453 7.43 -12.73 -5.76
CA ALA A 453 8.41 -12.30 -4.76
C ALA A 453 9.35 -13.43 -4.33
N VAL A 454 10.48 -13.02 -3.74
CA VAL A 454 11.31 -13.87 -2.89
C VAL A 454 11.44 -13.24 -1.51
N GLU A 455 11.44 -14.09 -0.47
CA GLU A 455 11.94 -13.75 0.85
C GLU A 455 13.27 -14.48 1.03
N TRP A 456 14.35 -13.73 1.13
CA TRP A 456 15.72 -14.21 1.14
C TRP A 456 16.42 -13.81 2.43
N THR A 457 17.00 -14.79 3.09
CA THR A 457 17.74 -14.67 4.36
C THR A 457 19.05 -15.47 4.26
N PRO A 458 19.96 -15.38 5.24
CA PRO A 458 21.14 -16.26 5.30
C PRO A 458 20.79 -17.75 5.25
N GLU A 459 19.60 -18.11 5.73
CA GLU A 459 19.22 -19.52 5.93
C GLU A 459 18.40 -20.09 4.77
N LYS A 460 17.70 -19.23 3.99
CA LYS A 460 16.75 -19.71 3.00
C LYS A 460 16.36 -18.68 1.94
N ILE A 461 15.83 -19.20 0.83
CA ILE A 461 15.13 -18.42 -0.19
C ILE A 461 13.75 -19.04 -0.40
N ASP A 462 12.70 -18.27 -0.09
CA ASP A 462 11.30 -18.61 -0.33
C ASP A 462 10.79 -17.90 -1.59
N PHE A 463 10.25 -18.64 -2.56
CA PHE A 463 9.61 -18.08 -3.75
C PHE A 463 8.11 -18.01 -3.54
N ILE A 464 7.51 -16.87 -3.89
CA ILE A 464 6.14 -16.53 -3.51
C ILE A 464 5.37 -16.05 -4.74
N LEU A 465 4.18 -16.62 -4.95
CA LEU A 465 3.19 -16.14 -5.92
C LEU A 465 1.91 -15.74 -5.15
N ASP A 466 1.46 -14.50 -5.29
CA ASP A 466 0.23 -13.96 -4.66
C ASP A 466 0.11 -14.25 -3.15
N GLY A 467 1.26 -14.23 -2.46
CA GLY A 467 1.35 -14.50 -1.02
C GLY A 467 1.47 -15.98 -0.64
N VAL A 468 1.52 -16.89 -1.62
CA VAL A 468 1.71 -18.33 -1.40
C VAL A 468 3.17 -18.72 -1.65
N VAL A 469 3.85 -19.24 -0.63
CA VAL A 469 5.18 -19.84 -0.79
C VAL A 469 5.05 -21.17 -1.53
N TYR A 470 5.65 -21.28 -2.73
CA TYR A 470 5.57 -22.48 -3.54
C TYR A 470 6.92 -23.21 -3.70
N ASN A 471 8.02 -22.49 -3.51
CA ASN A 471 9.36 -23.08 -3.49
C ASN A 471 10.12 -22.57 -2.26
N HIS A 472 10.76 -23.49 -1.57
CA HIS A 472 11.54 -23.23 -0.36
C HIS A 472 12.90 -23.91 -0.53
N ILE A 473 13.96 -23.14 -0.49
CA ILE A 473 15.35 -23.63 -0.65
C ILE A 473 16.14 -23.21 0.57
N GLU A 474 16.61 -24.20 1.32
CA GLU A 474 17.42 -23.99 2.53
C GLU A 474 18.92 -23.93 2.18
N ASN A 475 19.65 -23.13 2.96
CA ASN A 475 21.10 -23.14 2.98
C ASN A 475 21.60 -24.47 3.57
N GLU A 476 22.39 -25.22 2.81
CA GLU A 476 22.94 -26.49 3.26
C GLU A 476 24.17 -26.34 4.18
N HIS A 477 24.61 -25.12 4.41
CA HIS A 477 25.81 -24.77 5.22
C HIS A 477 27.08 -25.55 4.81
N LYS A 478 27.25 -25.77 3.50
CA LYS A 478 28.41 -26.48 2.95
C LYS A 478 29.50 -25.51 2.50
N THR A 479 29.38 -25.05 1.25
CA THR A 479 30.35 -24.14 0.63
C THR A 479 29.64 -23.05 -0.19
N THR A 480 30.38 -22.07 -0.68
CA THR A 480 29.88 -21.07 -1.63
C THR A 480 29.48 -21.68 -2.98
N ALA A 481 29.88 -22.93 -3.27
CA ALA A 481 29.44 -23.62 -4.49
C ALA A 481 27.96 -23.96 -4.44
N GLU A 482 27.42 -24.26 -3.27
CA GLU A 482 25.99 -24.53 -3.03
C GLU A 482 25.21 -23.28 -2.67
N TRP A 483 25.85 -22.34 -1.91
CA TRP A 483 25.20 -21.13 -1.39
C TRP A 483 26.05 -19.87 -1.55
N PRO A 484 26.04 -19.21 -2.72
CA PRO A 484 26.78 -17.94 -2.96
C PRO A 484 25.96 -16.71 -2.60
N PHE A 485 24.86 -16.85 -1.86
CA PHE A 485 23.83 -15.81 -1.66
C PHE A 485 24.09 -14.89 -0.47
N ASP A 486 25.28 -14.95 0.15
CA ASP A 486 25.74 -14.02 1.19
C ASP A 486 26.48 -12.85 0.54
N ASN A 487 25.77 -12.10 -0.30
CA ASN A 487 26.31 -11.04 -1.14
C ASN A 487 25.21 -10.15 -1.68
N GLN A 488 25.56 -8.98 -2.20
CA GLN A 488 24.61 -8.09 -2.86
C GLN A 488 24.23 -8.60 -4.25
N PHE A 489 22.92 -8.59 -4.52
CA PHE A 489 22.33 -8.93 -5.82
C PHE A 489 21.52 -7.76 -6.35
N TYR A 490 21.69 -7.47 -7.65
CA TYR A 490 20.90 -6.48 -8.36
C TYR A 490 19.75 -7.15 -9.13
N LEU A 491 18.69 -6.41 -9.35
CA LEU A 491 17.48 -6.87 -10.02
C LEU A 491 17.58 -6.66 -11.54
N ILE A 492 16.99 -7.61 -12.29
CA ILE A 492 16.89 -7.59 -13.74
C ILE A 492 15.45 -7.91 -14.15
N MET A 493 14.92 -7.19 -15.13
CA MET A 493 13.64 -7.47 -15.76
C MET A 493 13.75 -7.41 -17.28
N ASN A 494 13.25 -8.41 -17.97
CA ASN A 494 13.25 -8.45 -19.43
C ASN A 494 12.11 -9.28 -20.01
N VAL A 495 11.87 -9.08 -21.29
CA VAL A 495 11.11 -10.00 -22.14
C VAL A 495 12.04 -10.50 -23.23
N SER A 496 12.48 -11.76 -23.14
CA SER A 496 13.27 -12.39 -24.20
C SER A 496 12.38 -12.99 -25.27
N VAL A 497 12.90 -13.12 -26.50
CA VAL A 497 12.25 -13.71 -27.65
C VAL A 497 13.02 -14.95 -28.11
N GLY A 498 12.38 -16.11 -28.11
CA GLY A 498 13.00 -17.36 -28.54
C GLY A 498 14.03 -17.89 -27.54
N GLY A 499 15.23 -18.18 -28.03
CA GLY A 499 16.30 -18.75 -27.21
C GLY A 499 16.17 -20.25 -26.97
N MET A 500 17.11 -20.80 -26.16
CA MET A 500 17.19 -22.25 -25.91
C MET A 500 15.99 -22.78 -25.14
N TRP A 501 15.29 -21.94 -24.39
CA TRP A 501 14.09 -22.35 -23.64
C TRP A 501 12.81 -21.73 -24.22
N GLY A 502 12.65 -20.44 -24.26
CA GLY A 502 11.46 -19.78 -24.79
C GLY A 502 11.15 -20.14 -26.25
N GLY A 503 12.19 -20.51 -27.02
CA GLY A 503 12.08 -20.89 -28.43
C GLY A 503 11.87 -22.40 -28.71
N ARG A 504 11.74 -23.26 -27.69
CA ARG A 504 11.63 -24.73 -27.89
C ARG A 504 10.49 -25.18 -28.80
N GLN A 505 9.38 -24.42 -28.80
CA GLN A 505 8.23 -24.67 -29.67
C GLN A 505 8.12 -23.66 -30.82
N GLY A 506 9.23 -22.99 -31.17
CA GLY A 506 9.27 -21.95 -32.19
C GLY A 506 8.76 -20.59 -31.67
N ILE A 507 8.78 -19.60 -32.55
CA ILE A 507 8.29 -18.25 -32.31
C ILE A 507 7.09 -18.03 -33.20
N ASP A 508 6.00 -17.52 -32.64
CA ASP A 508 4.82 -17.10 -33.40
C ASP A 508 4.94 -15.62 -33.74
N ASP A 509 5.28 -15.38 -34.98
CA ASP A 509 5.48 -14.02 -35.51
C ASP A 509 4.21 -13.16 -35.52
N SER A 510 3.04 -13.77 -35.48
CA SER A 510 1.76 -13.07 -35.57
C SER A 510 1.33 -12.38 -34.28
N ILE A 511 1.97 -12.71 -33.16
CA ILE A 511 1.57 -12.21 -31.83
C ILE A 511 2.14 -10.83 -31.49
N PHE A 512 3.20 -10.39 -32.21
CA PHE A 512 3.90 -9.13 -31.86
C PHE A 512 3.08 -7.87 -32.17
N PRO A 513 3.18 -6.82 -31.32
CA PRO A 513 4.04 -6.72 -30.14
C PRO A 513 3.48 -7.47 -28.93
N GLN A 514 4.38 -7.90 -28.01
CA GLN A 514 4.03 -8.53 -26.74
C GLN A 514 4.72 -7.80 -25.60
N LYS A 515 4.02 -7.65 -24.47
CA LYS A 515 4.53 -6.86 -23.35
C LYS A 515 4.34 -7.50 -21.98
N MET A 516 5.31 -7.33 -21.11
CA MET A 516 5.16 -7.40 -19.67
C MET A 516 4.78 -6.02 -19.15
N VAL A 517 3.75 -5.93 -18.32
CA VAL A 517 3.26 -4.68 -17.70
C VAL A 517 3.52 -4.81 -16.21
N VAL A 518 4.36 -3.93 -15.66
CA VAL A 518 4.75 -3.95 -14.24
C VAL A 518 4.09 -2.78 -13.52
N ASP A 519 3.36 -3.08 -12.44
CA ASP A 519 2.66 -2.11 -11.60
C ASP A 519 3.63 -1.45 -10.60
N TYR A 520 4.43 -2.26 -9.93
CA TYR A 520 5.48 -1.79 -9.03
C TYR A 520 6.60 -2.81 -8.88
N VAL A 521 7.74 -2.32 -8.39
CA VAL A 521 8.83 -3.13 -7.83
C VAL A 521 9.15 -2.57 -6.45
N ARG A 522 9.24 -3.43 -5.44
CA ARG A 522 9.49 -3.06 -4.04
C ARG A 522 10.53 -3.97 -3.42
N VAL A 523 11.41 -3.39 -2.63
CA VAL A 523 12.40 -4.12 -1.83
C VAL A 523 12.25 -3.74 -0.37
N PHE A 524 12.15 -4.77 0.45
CA PHE A 524 12.00 -4.66 1.89
C PHE A 524 13.15 -5.37 2.59
N GLN A 525 13.65 -4.77 3.66
CA GLN A 525 14.63 -5.40 4.54
C GLN A 525 14.13 -5.40 5.99
N GLN A 526 14.62 -6.34 6.80
CA GLN A 526 14.30 -6.37 8.22
C GLN A 526 14.79 -5.08 8.89
N LYS A 527 14.04 -4.57 9.85
CA LYS A 527 14.52 -3.49 10.72
C LYS A 527 15.66 -4.04 11.57
N ASN A 528 16.82 -3.41 11.50
CA ASN A 528 17.94 -3.69 12.40
C ASN A 528 17.60 -3.35 13.85
#